data_60eb11164e2696c21457aa6cfc5920e0
#
_entry.id   60eb11164e2696c21457aa6cfc5920e0
#
_cell.length_a   1.000
_cell.length_b   1.000
_cell.length_c   1.000
_cell.angle_alpha   90.00
_cell.angle_beta   90.00
_cell.angle_gamma   90.00
#
_symmetry.space_group_name_H-M   'P 1'
#
loop_
_entity.id
_entity.type
_entity.pdbx_description
1 polymer ?
#
loop_
_entity_poly.entity_id
_entity_poly.type
_entity_poly.pdbx_seq_one_letter_code
_entity_poly.pdbx_strand_id
1 'polypeptide(L)'
;ASNGGATTSKVTARSLDEIKKSGVLKVAVFSDKAPFGYIDKDGKNAGYDIVFAERLAKDLGVKVKYTSVDPAARVDVLTSNKVDITLANFTVTDERKEKVDFAKPYMKVALGVVSPENAEITDVSQLKGKTLIIAKGTTAESYFEKNEPDVKLQKYDQYADAYNALLDGRGDAFSTDN
;
A
#
# COMPACT_ATOMS: atom_id res chain seq x y z
N ALA A 1 1.04 -23.34 -44.33
CA ALA A 1 0.36 -22.68 -43.20
C ALA A 1 1.08 -23.07 -41.91
N SER A 2 1.99 -22.23 -41.45
CA SER A 2 2.70 -22.42 -40.20
C SER A 2 1.93 -21.70 -39.07
N ASN A 3 1.38 -22.51 -38.21
CA ASN A 3 0.69 -22.07 -37.00
C ASN A 3 1.76 -21.69 -35.96
N GLY A 4 2.08 -20.40 -35.89
CA GLY A 4 2.93 -19.85 -34.82
C GLY A 4 2.13 -19.77 -33.53
N GLY A 5 2.18 -20.81 -32.70
CA GLY A 5 1.66 -20.75 -31.35
C GLY A 5 2.50 -19.78 -30.53
N ALA A 6 1.94 -18.62 -30.20
CA ALA A 6 2.52 -17.74 -29.22
C ALA A 6 2.44 -18.43 -27.84
N THR A 7 3.55 -19.02 -27.40
CA THR A 7 3.71 -19.46 -26.03
C THR A 7 3.79 -18.20 -25.16
N THR A 8 2.67 -17.81 -24.59
CA THR A 8 2.68 -16.87 -23.46
C THR A 8 3.41 -17.58 -22.32
N SER A 9 4.67 -17.25 -22.12
CA SER A 9 5.42 -17.73 -20.97
C SER A 9 4.71 -17.19 -19.72
N LYS A 10 4.08 -18.10 -18.97
CA LYS A 10 3.44 -17.76 -17.70
C LYS A 10 4.54 -17.29 -16.74
N VAL A 11 4.56 -16.00 -16.41
CA VAL A 11 5.48 -15.45 -15.42
C VAL A 11 5.13 -16.06 -14.08
N THR A 12 6.06 -16.81 -13.48
CA THR A 12 5.89 -17.44 -12.17
C THR A 12 6.65 -16.67 -11.10
N ALA A 13 6.24 -16.84 -9.84
CA ALA A 13 6.98 -16.29 -8.71
C ALA A 13 8.40 -16.86 -8.68
N ARG A 14 9.38 -15.99 -8.41
CA ARG A 14 10.76 -16.44 -8.28
C ARG A 14 10.97 -17.15 -6.93
N SER A 15 11.71 -18.25 -6.95
CA SER A 15 12.14 -18.92 -5.74
C SER A 15 13.21 -18.09 -5.01
N LEU A 16 13.46 -18.41 -3.75
CA LEU A 16 14.52 -17.76 -2.98
C LEU A 16 15.90 -17.93 -3.64
N ASP A 17 16.17 -19.13 -4.18
CA ASP A 17 17.43 -19.40 -4.89
C ASP A 17 17.56 -18.55 -6.16
N GLU A 18 16.47 -18.38 -6.91
CA GLU A 18 16.46 -17.52 -8.10
C GLU A 18 16.72 -16.06 -7.74
N ILE A 19 16.13 -15.56 -6.65
CA ILE A 19 16.38 -14.21 -6.15
C ILE A 19 17.85 -14.04 -5.78
N LYS A 20 18.42 -14.96 -5.01
CA LYS A 20 19.83 -14.93 -4.62
C LYS A 20 20.77 -14.97 -5.82
N LYS A 21 20.50 -15.84 -6.81
CA LYS A 21 21.29 -15.93 -8.02
C LYS A 21 21.20 -14.65 -8.87
N SER A 22 20.04 -14.01 -8.93
CA SER A 22 19.86 -12.76 -9.66
C SER A 22 20.62 -11.58 -9.02
N GLY A 23 20.88 -11.65 -7.73
CA GLY A 23 21.50 -10.57 -6.95
C GLY A 23 20.55 -9.41 -6.65
N VAL A 24 19.27 -9.52 -6.94
CA VAL A 24 18.28 -8.45 -6.79
C VAL A 24 16.99 -8.97 -6.17
N LEU A 25 16.53 -8.31 -5.11
CA LEU A 25 15.20 -8.47 -4.52
C LEU A 25 14.31 -7.34 -5.02
N LYS A 26 13.20 -7.69 -5.66
CA LYS A 26 12.21 -6.71 -6.16
C LYS A 26 11.14 -6.47 -5.10
N VAL A 27 11.00 -5.23 -4.66
CA VAL A 27 10.13 -4.84 -3.55
C VAL A 27 9.18 -3.73 -3.98
N ALA A 28 7.88 -3.94 -3.77
CA ALA A 28 6.87 -2.90 -3.91
C ALA A 28 6.77 -2.11 -2.60
N VAL A 29 6.81 -0.80 -2.69
CA VAL A 29 6.80 0.13 -1.56
C VAL A 29 5.92 1.33 -1.86
N PHE A 30 5.48 2.03 -0.82
CA PHE A 30 4.92 3.37 -0.98
C PHE A 30 6.04 4.41 -1.13
N SER A 31 5.74 5.47 -1.86
CA SER A 31 6.64 6.62 -2.02
C SER A 31 6.02 7.92 -1.51
N ASP A 32 4.80 7.88 -0.99
CA ASP A 32 4.03 9.04 -0.52
C ASP A 32 3.35 8.83 0.85
N LYS A 33 3.81 7.83 1.61
CA LYS A 33 3.24 7.50 2.92
C LYS A 33 4.29 7.47 4.02
N ALA A 34 4.72 8.65 4.46
CA ALA A 34 5.57 8.75 5.65
C ALA A 34 4.78 8.34 6.91
N PRO A 35 5.38 7.67 7.88
CA PRO A 35 6.80 7.28 7.97
C PRO A 35 7.11 5.91 7.38
N PHE A 36 6.16 5.26 6.70
CA PHE A 36 6.30 3.88 6.20
C PHE A 36 7.17 3.80 4.95
N GLY A 37 6.77 4.50 3.88
CA GLY A 37 7.54 4.59 2.65
C GLY A 37 7.32 5.96 2.00
N TYR A 38 8.40 6.66 1.72
CA TYR A 38 8.38 8.00 1.12
C TYR A 38 9.68 8.27 0.37
N ILE A 39 9.71 9.35 -0.38
CA ILE A 39 10.92 9.84 -1.04
C ILE A 39 11.49 10.97 -0.19
N ASP A 40 12.75 10.86 0.19
CA ASP A 40 13.42 11.87 1.01
C ASP A 40 13.86 13.08 0.18
N LYS A 41 14.46 14.07 0.86
CA LYS A 41 14.95 15.30 0.22
C LYS A 41 16.01 15.06 -0.87
N ASP A 42 16.71 13.93 -0.82
CA ASP A 42 17.73 13.54 -1.79
C ASP A 42 17.16 12.69 -2.94
N GLY A 43 15.84 12.52 -3.00
CA GLY A 43 15.16 11.72 -4.02
C GLY A 43 15.26 10.22 -3.81
N LYS A 44 15.65 9.77 -2.61
CA LYS A 44 15.82 8.35 -2.29
C LYS A 44 14.61 7.80 -1.53
N ASN A 45 14.33 6.51 -1.74
CA ASN A 45 13.36 5.79 -0.94
C ASN A 45 13.80 5.77 0.52
N ALA A 46 12.89 6.08 1.42
CA ALA A 46 13.13 6.15 2.85
C ALA A 46 11.88 5.70 3.63
N GLY A 47 12.05 5.43 4.91
CA GLY A 47 10.97 5.06 5.81
C GLY A 47 11.14 3.68 6.42
N TYR A 48 10.19 3.33 7.27
CA TYR A 48 10.20 2.10 8.04
C TYR A 48 10.29 0.85 7.15
N ASP A 49 9.45 0.79 6.12
CA ASP A 49 9.42 -0.35 5.20
C ASP A 49 10.71 -0.47 4.38
N ILE A 50 11.32 0.67 4.06
CA ILE A 50 12.59 0.70 3.32
C ILE A 50 13.73 0.15 4.17
N VAL A 51 13.82 0.54 5.44
CA VAL A 51 14.82 0.02 6.39
C VAL A 51 14.67 -1.51 6.51
N PHE A 52 13.45 -1.98 6.60
CA PHE A 52 13.16 -3.42 6.66
C PHE A 52 13.59 -4.15 5.38
N ALA A 53 13.27 -3.58 4.21
CA ALA A 53 13.66 -4.15 2.92
C ALA A 53 15.19 -4.22 2.75
N GLU A 54 15.90 -3.16 3.12
CA GLU A 54 17.36 -3.10 3.04
C GLU A 54 18.01 -4.16 3.96
N ARG A 55 17.47 -4.34 5.16
CA ARG A 55 17.96 -5.37 6.09
C ARG A 55 17.72 -6.76 5.55
N LEU A 56 16.54 -7.03 5.00
CA LEU A 56 16.23 -8.32 4.40
C LEU A 56 17.17 -8.62 3.22
N ALA A 57 17.38 -7.65 2.35
CA ALA A 57 18.27 -7.80 1.21
C ALA A 57 19.72 -8.06 1.66
N LYS A 58 20.19 -7.37 2.70
CA LYS A 58 21.50 -7.60 3.29
C LYS A 58 21.65 -9.03 3.80
N ASP A 59 20.64 -9.52 4.50
CA ASP A 59 20.65 -10.89 5.04
C ASP A 59 20.64 -11.95 3.91
N LEU A 60 20.02 -11.64 2.78
CA LEU A 60 20.01 -12.50 1.59
C LEU A 60 21.23 -12.33 0.69
N GLY A 61 22.07 -11.32 0.93
CA GLY A 61 23.22 -11.00 0.11
C GLY A 61 22.88 -10.43 -1.27
N VAL A 62 21.79 -9.70 -1.38
CA VAL A 62 21.29 -9.11 -2.64
C VAL A 62 21.07 -7.61 -2.48
N LYS A 63 20.88 -6.93 -3.63
CA LYS A 63 20.45 -5.53 -3.68
C LYS A 63 18.93 -5.44 -3.79
N VAL A 64 18.36 -4.31 -3.42
CA VAL A 64 16.92 -4.05 -3.55
C VAL A 64 16.65 -3.21 -4.81
N LYS A 65 15.61 -3.61 -5.54
CA LYS A 65 14.99 -2.78 -6.58
C LYS A 65 13.58 -2.42 -6.12
N TYR A 66 13.35 -1.14 -5.87
CA TYR A 66 12.06 -0.62 -5.45
C TYR A 66 11.13 -0.35 -6.63
N THR A 67 9.86 -0.67 -6.45
CA THR A 67 8.76 -0.26 -7.33
C THR A 67 7.73 0.46 -6.48
N SER A 68 7.47 1.72 -6.81
CA SER A 68 6.40 2.48 -6.15
C SER A 68 5.05 1.96 -6.61
N VAL A 69 4.14 1.76 -5.65
CA VAL A 69 2.79 1.26 -5.93
C VAL A 69 1.74 2.14 -5.30
N ASP A 70 0.56 2.19 -5.92
CA ASP A 70 -0.65 2.69 -5.30
C ASP A 70 -1.21 1.64 -4.34
N PRO A 71 -1.97 2.04 -3.31
CA PRO A 71 -2.56 1.08 -2.36
C PRO A 71 -3.38 -0.02 -3.04
N ALA A 72 -4.14 0.29 -4.08
CA ALA A 72 -4.95 -0.68 -4.82
C ALA A 72 -4.13 -1.71 -5.61
N ALA A 73 -2.87 -1.40 -5.94
CA ALA A 73 -2.02 -2.27 -6.75
C ALA A 73 -1.15 -3.23 -5.92
N ARG A 74 -1.18 -3.17 -4.60
CA ARG A 74 -0.29 -3.96 -3.72
C ARG A 74 -0.41 -5.47 -3.90
N VAL A 75 -1.62 -5.97 -4.15
CA VAL A 75 -1.86 -7.40 -4.43
C VAL A 75 -1.46 -7.73 -5.86
N ASP A 76 -1.88 -6.91 -6.82
CA ASP A 76 -1.68 -7.20 -8.25
C ASP A 76 -0.21 -7.29 -8.65
N VAL A 77 0.67 -6.48 -8.07
CA VAL A 77 2.10 -6.54 -8.34
C VAL A 77 2.75 -7.84 -7.84
N LEU A 78 2.16 -8.47 -6.83
CA LEU A 78 2.58 -9.79 -6.36
C LEU A 78 2.04 -10.90 -7.25
N THR A 79 0.73 -10.90 -7.53
CA THR A 79 0.08 -11.96 -8.31
C THR A 79 0.53 -11.97 -9.77
N SER A 80 0.93 -10.82 -10.31
CA SER A 80 1.52 -10.70 -11.65
C SER A 80 3.03 -10.94 -11.68
N ASN A 81 3.65 -11.19 -10.52
CA ASN A 81 5.09 -11.42 -10.35
C ASN A 81 5.97 -10.26 -10.83
N LYS A 82 5.46 -9.03 -10.77
CA LYS A 82 6.26 -7.82 -11.02
C LYS A 82 7.27 -7.56 -9.92
N VAL A 83 6.93 -7.95 -8.70
CA VAL A 83 7.80 -7.88 -7.52
C VAL A 83 7.82 -9.22 -6.80
N ASP A 84 8.85 -9.41 -5.97
CA ASP A 84 8.99 -10.62 -5.14
C ASP A 84 8.23 -10.47 -3.83
N ILE A 85 8.26 -9.28 -3.24
CA ILE A 85 7.57 -8.97 -1.98
C ILE A 85 6.96 -7.57 -2.04
N THR A 86 5.95 -7.36 -1.21
CA THR A 86 5.35 -6.05 -0.96
C THR A 86 5.60 -5.65 0.50
N LEU A 87 6.28 -4.53 0.70
CA LEU A 87 6.50 -3.86 1.99
C LEU A 87 5.95 -2.44 1.88
N ALA A 88 4.63 -2.31 2.01
CA ALA A 88 3.93 -1.06 1.78
C ALA A 88 2.79 -0.89 2.79
N ASN A 89 3.15 -0.88 4.09
CA ASN A 89 2.15 -0.77 5.15
C ASN A 89 0.94 -1.67 4.89
N PHE A 90 1.21 -2.94 4.60
CA PHE A 90 0.23 -3.88 4.06
C PHE A 90 -0.38 -4.75 5.16
N THR A 91 -1.52 -4.30 5.66
CA THR A 91 -2.23 -4.97 6.76
C THR A 91 -2.71 -6.36 6.36
N VAL A 92 -2.52 -7.33 7.24
CA VAL A 92 -3.01 -8.69 7.09
C VAL A 92 -4.53 -8.69 7.24
N THR A 93 -5.25 -9.14 6.23
CA THR A 93 -6.70 -9.34 6.25
C THR A 93 -7.04 -10.71 5.65
N ASP A 94 -8.19 -11.27 6.03
CA ASP A 94 -8.64 -12.57 5.50
C ASP A 94 -8.85 -12.51 3.98
N GLU A 95 -9.41 -11.41 3.47
CA GLU A 95 -9.59 -11.19 2.04
C GLU A 95 -8.25 -11.21 1.29
N ARG A 96 -7.23 -10.52 1.83
CA ARG A 96 -5.89 -10.48 1.23
C ARG A 96 -5.17 -11.82 1.31
N LYS A 97 -5.37 -12.58 2.39
CA LYS A 97 -4.81 -13.93 2.55
C LYS A 97 -5.30 -14.93 1.50
N GLU A 98 -6.45 -14.70 0.90
CA GLU A 98 -6.96 -15.54 -0.18
C GLU A 98 -6.12 -15.44 -1.45
N LYS A 99 -5.38 -14.34 -1.62
CA LYS A 99 -4.62 -14.04 -2.84
C LYS A 99 -3.11 -14.07 -2.67
N VAL A 100 -2.62 -13.78 -1.48
CA VAL A 100 -1.18 -13.68 -1.18
C VAL A 100 -0.86 -14.28 0.18
N ASP A 101 0.39 -14.67 0.36
CA ASP A 101 0.91 -15.14 1.64
C ASP A 101 1.53 -13.98 2.42
N PHE A 102 1.41 -14.04 3.73
CA PHE A 102 1.99 -13.07 4.64
C PHE A 102 3.07 -13.70 5.51
N ALA A 103 4.18 -13.00 5.68
CA ALA A 103 5.15 -13.28 6.73
C ALA A 103 4.59 -12.85 8.10
N LYS A 104 5.35 -13.07 9.16
CA LYS A 104 4.97 -12.57 10.49
C LYS A 104 4.85 -11.05 10.49
N PRO A 105 3.79 -10.50 11.10
CA PRO A 105 3.64 -9.05 11.22
C PRO A 105 4.82 -8.43 11.99
N TYR A 106 5.31 -7.28 11.53
CA TYR A 106 6.41 -6.58 12.16
C TYR A 106 6.00 -5.28 12.86
N MET A 107 4.72 -4.87 12.71
CA MET A 107 4.15 -3.73 13.43
C MET A 107 2.63 -3.88 13.56
N LYS A 108 2.06 -3.07 14.44
CA LYS A 108 0.60 -2.90 14.57
C LYS A 108 0.25 -1.48 14.17
N VAL A 109 -0.86 -1.33 13.48
CA VAL A 109 -1.43 -0.03 13.11
C VAL A 109 -2.92 -0.01 13.46
N ALA A 110 -3.49 1.17 13.55
CA ALA A 110 -4.92 1.36 13.71
C ALA A 110 -5.43 2.36 12.67
N LEU A 111 -6.70 2.25 12.30
CA LEU A 111 -7.33 3.27 11.48
C LEU A 111 -7.57 4.51 12.34
N GLY A 112 -7.15 5.64 11.82
CA GLY A 112 -7.39 6.95 12.41
C GLY A 112 -8.18 7.83 11.45
N VAL A 113 -8.63 8.96 11.98
CA VAL A 113 -9.30 10.01 11.20
C VAL A 113 -8.61 11.32 11.50
N VAL A 114 -8.20 12.01 10.44
CA VAL A 114 -7.63 13.35 10.51
C VAL A 114 -8.68 14.33 10.01
N SER A 115 -8.94 15.38 10.77
CA SER A 115 -9.85 16.46 10.41
C SER A 115 -9.18 17.81 10.59
N PRO A 116 -9.67 18.88 9.92
CA PRO A 116 -9.17 20.22 10.15
C PRO A 116 -9.36 20.66 11.61
N GLU A 117 -8.41 21.40 12.13
CA GLU A 117 -8.41 21.88 13.52
C GLU A 117 -9.67 22.71 13.86
N ASN A 118 -10.14 23.50 12.90
CA ASN A 118 -11.34 24.32 13.05
C ASN A 118 -12.66 23.58 12.81
N ALA A 119 -12.60 22.30 12.47
CA ALA A 119 -13.76 21.45 12.23
C ALA A 119 -13.46 20.03 12.73
N GLU A 120 -13.05 19.92 13.98
CA GLU A 120 -12.59 18.71 14.62
C GLU A 120 -13.65 17.62 14.66
N ILE A 121 -13.23 16.38 14.28
CA ILE A 121 -14.04 15.16 14.38
C ILE A 121 -13.35 14.25 15.38
N THR A 122 -14.06 13.94 16.47
CA THR A 122 -13.54 13.15 17.60
C THR A 122 -14.23 11.79 17.75
N ASP A 123 -15.30 11.56 17.00
CA ASP A 123 -16.08 10.32 17.05
C ASP A 123 -16.60 9.96 15.66
N VAL A 124 -16.66 8.66 15.34
CA VAL A 124 -17.13 8.15 14.04
C VAL A 124 -18.56 8.60 13.74
N SER A 125 -19.41 8.72 14.75
CA SER A 125 -20.81 9.17 14.58
C SER A 125 -20.91 10.57 13.97
N GLN A 126 -19.89 11.41 14.14
CA GLN A 126 -19.85 12.76 13.56
C GLN A 126 -19.60 12.76 12.05
N LEU A 127 -19.17 11.64 11.47
CA LEU A 127 -18.94 11.49 10.04
C LEU A 127 -20.22 11.26 9.24
N LYS A 128 -21.34 10.93 9.90
CA LYS A 128 -22.62 10.68 9.24
C LYS A 128 -23.04 11.88 8.39
N GLY A 129 -23.30 11.65 7.11
CA GLY A 129 -23.68 12.71 6.17
C GLY A 129 -22.52 13.58 5.71
N LYS A 130 -21.31 13.35 6.20
CA LYS A 130 -20.09 14.06 5.81
C LYS A 130 -19.31 13.31 4.74
N THR A 131 -18.37 13.99 4.12
CA THR A 131 -17.46 13.42 3.11
C THR A 131 -16.14 13.03 3.75
N LEU A 132 -15.83 11.73 3.70
CA LEU A 132 -14.58 11.16 4.18
C LEU A 132 -13.68 10.85 2.98
N ILE A 133 -12.48 11.39 3.00
CA ILE A 133 -11.45 11.11 2.00
C ILE A 133 -10.73 9.81 2.39
N ILE A 134 -10.55 8.94 1.43
CA ILE A 134 -9.80 7.68 1.59
C ILE A 134 -8.96 7.40 0.34
N ALA A 135 -7.97 6.53 0.49
CA ALA A 135 -7.28 5.94 -0.65
C ALA A 135 -7.93 4.61 -1.03
N LYS A 136 -8.00 4.31 -2.32
CA LYS A 136 -8.55 3.04 -2.83
C LYS A 136 -7.68 1.85 -2.43
N GLY A 137 -8.30 0.70 -2.17
CA GLY A 137 -7.61 -0.55 -1.84
C GLY A 137 -7.03 -0.58 -0.43
N THR A 138 -7.56 0.24 0.47
CA THR A 138 -7.13 0.33 1.86
C THR A 138 -8.12 -0.35 2.80
N THR A 139 -7.67 -0.63 4.02
CA THR A 139 -8.57 -1.12 5.09
C THR A 139 -9.61 -0.09 5.49
N ALA A 140 -9.30 1.20 5.35
CA ALA A 140 -10.26 2.29 5.59
C ALA A 140 -11.44 2.20 4.61
N GLU A 141 -11.18 2.02 3.33
CA GLU A 141 -12.24 1.84 2.32
C GLU A 141 -13.17 0.69 2.68
N SER A 142 -12.61 -0.50 2.95
CA SER A 142 -13.40 -1.68 3.29
C SER A 142 -14.20 -1.50 4.57
N TYR A 143 -13.60 -0.89 5.59
CA TYR A 143 -14.26 -0.66 6.87
C TYR A 143 -15.47 0.26 6.74
N PHE A 144 -15.31 1.42 6.10
CA PHE A 144 -16.38 2.41 5.99
C PHE A 144 -17.49 1.96 5.04
N GLU A 145 -17.17 1.29 3.95
CA GLU A 145 -18.20 0.71 3.07
C GLU A 145 -19.06 -0.31 3.78
N LYS A 146 -18.44 -1.14 4.61
CA LYS A 146 -19.13 -2.23 5.31
C LYS A 146 -19.89 -1.75 6.56
N ASN A 147 -19.27 -0.88 7.36
CA ASN A 147 -19.77 -0.56 8.70
C ASN A 147 -20.42 0.81 8.81
N GLU A 148 -20.13 1.75 7.92
CA GLU A 148 -20.58 3.13 7.98
C GLU A 148 -21.13 3.61 6.62
N PRO A 149 -22.25 3.00 6.13
CA PRO A 149 -22.76 3.29 4.79
C PRO A 149 -23.31 4.71 4.62
N ASP A 150 -23.60 5.43 5.71
CA ASP A 150 -24.08 6.81 5.69
C ASP A 150 -22.97 7.85 5.53
N VAL A 151 -21.71 7.42 5.54
CA VAL A 151 -20.55 8.27 5.28
C VAL A 151 -20.29 8.32 3.77
N LYS A 152 -20.19 9.50 3.20
CA LYS A 152 -19.82 9.66 1.80
C LYS A 152 -18.34 9.48 1.65
N LEU A 153 -17.91 8.53 0.80
CA LEU A 153 -16.50 8.28 0.53
C LEU A 153 -16.06 9.01 -0.73
N GLN A 154 -15.00 9.80 -0.61
CA GLN A 154 -14.29 10.36 -1.75
C GLN A 154 -12.95 9.65 -1.88
N LYS A 155 -12.77 8.93 -2.98
CA LYS A 155 -11.70 7.96 -3.16
C LYS A 155 -10.62 8.51 -4.09
N TYR A 156 -9.36 8.36 -3.66
CA TYR A 156 -8.18 8.73 -4.44
C TYR A 156 -7.28 7.52 -4.65
N ASP A 157 -6.50 7.54 -5.72
CA ASP A 157 -5.57 6.45 -6.02
C ASP A 157 -4.30 6.53 -5.16
N GLN A 158 -3.88 7.74 -4.81
CA GLN A 158 -2.63 7.98 -4.09
C GLN A 158 -2.87 8.74 -2.78
N TYR A 159 -2.04 8.45 -1.77
CA TYR A 159 -2.09 9.15 -0.49
C TYR A 159 -1.79 10.65 -0.60
N ALA A 160 -0.85 11.02 -1.47
CA ALA A 160 -0.52 12.43 -1.70
C ALA A 160 -1.74 13.22 -2.19
N ASP A 161 -2.50 12.67 -3.12
CA ASP A 161 -3.72 13.31 -3.65
C ASP A 161 -4.83 13.37 -2.59
N ALA A 162 -4.98 12.32 -1.80
CA ALA A 162 -5.96 12.28 -0.71
C ALA A 162 -5.65 13.34 0.36
N TYR A 163 -4.40 13.46 0.75
CA TYR A 163 -3.97 14.46 1.73
C TYR A 163 -4.16 15.89 1.20
N ASN A 164 -3.77 16.14 -0.04
CA ASN A 164 -3.98 17.45 -0.67
C ASN A 164 -5.45 17.80 -0.80
N ALA A 165 -6.32 16.83 -1.06
CA ALA A 165 -7.76 17.04 -1.09
C ALA A 165 -8.32 17.49 0.26
N LEU A 166 -7.80 16.95 1.37
CA LEU A 166 -8.16 17.42 2.71
C LEU A 166 -7.73 18.87 2.93
N LEU A 167 -6.49 19.21 2.58
CA LEU A 167 -5.97 20.58 2.69
C LEU A 167 -6.76 21.58 1.84
N ASP A 168 -7.24 21.16 0.68
CA ASP A 168 -8.04 21.97 -0.24
C ASP A 168 -9.52 22.09 0.16
N GLY A 169 -9.93 21.44 1.24
CA GLY A 169 -11.31 21.46 1.71
C GLY A 169 -12.29 20.65 0.87
N ARG A 170 -11.81 19.65 0.12
CA ARG A 170 -12.64 18.78 -0.72
C ARG A 170 -13.37 17.68 0.03
N GLY A 171 -13.07 17.50 1.30
CA GLY A 171 -13.73 16.58 2.20
C GLY A 171 -13.61 17.07 3.64
N ASP A 172 -14.40 16.48 4.52
CA ASP A 172 -14.46 16.89 5.92
C ASP A 172 -13.38 16.23 6.79
N ALA A 173 -12.89 15.07 6.35
CA ALA A 173 -11.88 14.31 7.07
C ALA A 173 -11.18 13.32 6.13
N PHE A 174 -10.07 12.77 6.60
CA PHE A 174 -9.29 11.74 5.90
C PHE A 174 -9.01 10.58 6.85
N SER A 175 -9.26 9.35 6.41
CA SER A 175 -8.98 8.14 7.19
C SER A 175 -7.88 7.31 6.57
N THR A 176 -6.92 6.93 7.41
CA THR A 176 -5.79 6.06 7.06
C THR A 176 -5.21 5.45 8.33
N ASP A 177 -4.19 4.60 8.18
CA ASP A 177 -3.45 4.03 9.30
C ASP A 177 -2.62 5.11 10.03
N ASN A 178 -2.55 5.00 11.35
CA ASN A 178 -1.75 5.89 12.20
C ASN A 178 -0.34 5.35 12.45
#